data_770ca91b89836648718d27435e360011
#
_entry.id   770ca91b89836648718d27435e360011
#
_cell.length_a   1.000
_cell.length_b   1.000
_cell.length_c   1.000
_cell.angle_alpha   90.00
_cell.angle_beta   90.00
_cell.angle_gamma   90.00
#
_symmetry.space_group_name_H-M   'P 1'
#
loop_
_entity.id
_entity.type
_entity.pdbx_description
1 polymer ?
#
loop_
_entity_poly.entity_id
_entity_poly.type
_entity_poly.pdbx_seq_one_letter_code
_entity_poly.pdbx_strand_id
1 'polypeptide(L)'
;MTQSIEKFQSIQQYPAAVDLFALLFEKAGIRVVDTGEEFSCYHRGTHIDFEERLDEASVDYVLELNTTQVDHLVELASNREIDDARRYRILRALFAPAIGASVNPFQCLKGITVSSPLLSNRLFRRLLRMEDLIHVYIRSPIEDEPEVGHTLAFKGKEWLVSPGLHGEPGRVFRLTVDDALEFHKHAFSALKTDSNIGWITFARWYLKWRRKVSER
;
A
#
# COMPACT_ATOMS: atom_id res chain seq x y z
N MET A 1 1.86 7.03 -27.17
CA MET A 1 2.14 6.90 -25.72
C MET A 1 1.07 7.72 -25.00
N THR A 2 0.44 7.19 -23.98
CA THR A 2 -0.62 7.89 -23.25
C THR A 2 -0.03 8.89 -22.29
N GLN A 3 -0.79 9.93 -21.93
CA GLN A 3 -0.31 11.01 -21.04
C GLN A 3 0.11 10.48 -19.66
N SER A 4 -0.59 9.47 -19.15
CA SER A 4 -0.28 8.86 -17.85
C SER A 4 1.01 8.05 -17.89
N ILE A 5 1.30 7.32 -18.97
CA ILE A 5 2.58 6.62 -19.14
C ILE A 5 3.74 7.60 -19.12
N GLU A 6 3.64 8.74 -19.84
CA GLU A 6 4.69 9.76 -19.86
C GLU A 6 4.97 10.32 -18.47
N LYS A 7 3.92 10.57 -17.68
CA LYS A 7 4.05 10.99 -16.28
C LYS A 7 4.76 9.92 -15.42
N PHE A 8 4.39 8.66 -15.53
CA PHE A 8 5.07 7.59 -14.81
C PHE A 8 6.51 7.38 -15.28
N GLN A 9 6.80 7.53 -16.57
CA GLN A 9 8.17 7.48 -17.08
C GLN A 9 9.06 8.56 -16.48
N SER A 10 8.52 9.75 -16.17
CA SER A 10 9.27 10.81 -15.51
C SER A 10 9.80 10.41 -14.14
N ILE A 11 9.17 9.42 -13.46
CA ILE A 11 9.62 8.91 -12.16
C ILE A 11 10.99 8.22 -12.26
N GLN A 12 11.35 7.67 -13.42
CA GLN A 12 12.61 6.93 -13.61
C GLN A 12 13.86 7.78 -13.38
N GLN A 13 13.78 9.08 -13.53
CA GLN A 13 14.89 9.98 -13.21
C GLN A 13 15.22 10.04 -11.69
N TYR A 14 14.36 9.46 -10.85
CA TYR A 14 14.53 9.43 -9.40
C TYR A 14 14.84 8.00 -8.92
N PRO A 15 16.10 7.65 -8.65
CA PRO A 15 16.47 6.28 -8.22
C PRO A 15 15.70 5.79 -7.01
N ALA A 16 15.43 6.66 -6.03
CA ALA A 16 14.66 6.28 -4.84
C ALA A 16 13.21 5.88 -5.16
N ALA A 17 12.61 6.44 -6.24
CA ALA A 17 11.28 6.04 -6.68
C ALA A 17 11.31 4.69 -7.39
N VAL A 18 12.34 4.42 -8.19
CA VAL A 18 12.57 3.10 -8.83
C VAL A 18 12.79 2.04 -7.75
N ASP A 19 13.60 2.33 -6.73
CA ASP A 19 13.83 1.43 -5.59
C ASP A 19 12.55 1.16 -4.81
N LEU A 20 11.71 2.19 -4.59
CA LEU A 20 10.42 2.05 -3.92
C LEU A 20 9.48 1.17 -4.75
N PHE A 21 9.41 1.39 -6.07
CA PHE A 21 8.63 0.55 -6.97
C PHE A 21 9.10 -0.91 -6.91
N ALA A 22 10.41 -1.14 -6.93
CA ALA A 22 11.01 -2.46 -6.81
C ALA A 22 10.67 -3.18 -5.49
N LEU A 23 10.48 -2.42 -4.40
CA LEU A 23 10.03 -2.96 -3.12
C LEU A 23 8.56 -3.35 -3.12
N LEU A 24 7.74 -2.60 -3.85
CA LEU A 24 6.28 -2.78 -3.86
C LEU A 24 5.85 -3.83 -4.88
N PHE A 25 6.42 -3.78 -6.10
CA PHE A 25 6.00 -4.62 -7.21
C PHE A 25 7.22 -5.05 -8.04
N GLU A 26 7.17 -6.25 -8.55
CA GLU A 26 8.02 -6.65 -9.68
C GLU A 26 7.33 -6.30 -10.99
N LYS A 27 6.02 -6.51 -11.03
CA LYS A 27 5.15 -6.24 -12.16
C LYS A 27 3.85 -5.62 -11.65
N ALA A 28 3.50 -4.45 -12.12
CA ALA A 28 2.26 -3.77 -11.74
C ALA A 28 1.43 -3.40 -12.97
N GLY A 29 0.12 -3.59 -12.86
CA GLY A 29 -0.85 -3.02 -13.78
C GLY A 29 -1.35 -1.68 -13.27
N ILE A 30 -1.57 -0.74 -14.18
CA ILE A 30 -2.17 0.57 -13.88
C ILE A 30 -3.41 0.73 -14.74
N ARG A 31 -4.51 1.10 -14.10
CA ARG A 31 -5.77 1.48 -14.76
C ARG A 31 -6.15 2.88 -14.30
N VAL A 32 -6.19 3.83 -15.25
CA VAL A 32 -6.59 5.21 -14.99
C VAL A 32 -8.07 5.35 -15.33
N VAL A 33 -8.91 5.33 -14.30
CA VAL A 33 -10.36 5.09 -14.44
C VAL A 33 -11.12 6.24 -15.09
N ASP A 34 -10.63 7.47 -15.00
CA ASP A 34 -11.26 8.67 -15.60
C ASP A 34 -10.85 8.90 -17.05
N THR A 35 -9.75 8.33 -17.52
CA THR A 35 -9.29 8.41 -18.92
C THR A 35 -9.46 7.11 -19.68
N GLY A 36 -9.62 5.97 -18.96
CA GLY A 36 -9.63 4.64 -19.54
C GLY A 36 -8.26 4.14 -20.01
N GLU A 37 -7.18 4.84 -19.65
CA GLU A 37 -5.81 4.39 -19.94
C GLU A 37 -5.46 3.16 -19.12
N GLU A 38 -4.87 2.16 -19.77
CA GLU A 38 -4.40 0.93 -19.13
C GLU A 38 -3.00 0.59 -19.62
N PHE A 39 -2.10 0.25 -18.68
CA PHE A 39 -0.73 -0.15 -19.02
C PHE A 39 -0.11 -1.03 -17.93
N SER A 40 0.97 -1.71 -18.29
CA SER A 40 1.76 -2.55 -17.38
C SER A 40 3.13 -1.94 -17.13
N CYS A 41 3.65 -2.12 -15.91
CA CYS A 41 4.96 -1.66 -15.49
C CYS A 41 5.78 -2.85 -14.99
N TYR A 42 7.02 -2.97 -15.42
CA TYR A 42 7.92 -4.08 -15.07
C TYR A 42 9.24 -3.54 -14.53
N HIS A 43 9.59 -3.92 -13.32
CA HIS A 43 10.90 -3.56 -12.76
C HIS A 43 12.01 -4.42 -13.37
N ARG A 44 13.05 -3.77 -13.93
CA ARG A 44 14.18 -4.39 -14.61
C ARG A 44 15.52 -4.03 -13.94
N GLY A 45 15.61 -4.22 -12.64
CA GLY A 45 16.83 -3.92 -11.87
C GLY A 45 17.00 -2.43 -11.59
N THR A 46 17.40 -1.63 -12.56
CA THR A 46 17.66 -0.19 -12.38
C THR A 46 16.64 0.72 -13.04
N HIS A 47 15.68 0.18 -13.76
CA HIS A 47 14.66 0.94 -14.47
C HIS A 47 13.31 0.20 -14.48
N ILE A 48 12.28 0.90 -14.93
CA ILE A 48 10.93 0.38 -15.08
C ILE A 48 10.59 0.43 -16.58
N ASP A 49 10.23 -0.73 -17.15
CA ASP A 49 9.65 -0.82 -18.48
C ASP A 49 8.16 -0.57 -18.41
N PHE A 50 7.61 0.05 -19.45
CA PHE A 50 6.19 0.32 -19.60
C PHE A 50 5.66 -0.29 -20.89
N GLU A 51 4.55 -1.01 -20.79
CA GLU A 51 3.81 -1.57 -21.93
C GLU A 51 2.44 -0.93 -22.01
N GLU A 52 2.05 -0.41 -23.18
CA GLU A 52 0.76 0.28 -23.43
C GLU A 52 -0.47 -0.64 -23.35
N ARG A 53 -0.30 -1.79 -22.74
CA ARG A 53 -1.38 -2.77 -22.56
C ARG A 53 -1.32 -3.34 -21.14
N LEU A 54 -2.48 -3.44 -20.53
CA LEU A 54 -2.63 -4.17 -19.28
C LEU A 54 -2.88 -5.65 -19.56
N ASP A 55 -1.97 -6.50 -19.11
CA ASP A 55 -2.17 -7.94 -19.03
C ASP A 55 -2.33 -8.33 -17.54
N GLU A 56 -3.57 -8.39 -17.08
CA GLU A 56 -3.89 -8.69 -15.69
C GLU A 56 -3.34 -10.04 -15.22
N ALA A 57 -3.17 -11.00 -16.15
CA ALA A 57 -2.63 -12.31 -15.80
C ALA A 57 -1.11 -12.31 -15.57
N SER A 58 -0.41 -11.30 -16.10
CA SER A 58 1.05 -11.20 -16.04
C SER A 58 1.56 -10.29 -14.92
N VAL A 59 0.68 -9.52 -14.26
CA VAL A 59 1.05 -8.55 -13.23
C VAL A 59 0.74 -9.07 -11.83
N ASP A 60 1.55 -8.63 -10.85
CA ASP A 60 1.37 -9.02 -9.45
C ASP A 60 0.15 -8.36 -8.82
N TYR A 61 -0.19 -7.16 -9.31
CA TYR A 61 -1.26 -6.33 -8.79
C TYR A 61 -1.71 -5.28 -9.81
N VAL A 62 -2.99 -4.94 -9.81
CA VAL A 62 -3.54 -3.82 -10.61
C VAL A 62 -3.91 -2.68 -9.67
N LEU A 63 -3.32 -1.50 -9.93
CA LEU A 63 -3.66 -0.24 -9.26
C LEU A 63 -4.71 0.51 -10.09
N GLU A 64 -5.86 0.77 -9.50
CA GLU A 64 -6.87 1.63 -10.08
C GLU A 64 -6.72 3.05 -9.53
N LEU A 65 -6.45 4.00 -10.41
CA LEU A 65 -6.14 5.39 -10.09
C LEU A 65 -7.00 6.32 -10.95
N ASN A 66 -7.21 7.54 -10.50
CA ASN A 66 -7.62 8.64 -11.38
C ASN A 66 -6.42 9.53 -11.72
N THR A 67 -6.59 10.42 -12.71
CA THR A 67 -5.53 11.34 -13.16
C THR A 67 -4.93 12.17 -12.02
N THR A 68 -5.75 12.66 -11.08
CA THR A 68 -5.28 13.42 -9.92
C THR A 68 -4.39 12.56 -9.01
N GLN A 69 -4.74 11.28 -8.81
CA GLN A 69 -3.92 10.37 -8.03
C GLN A 69 -2.61 10.02 -8.72
N VAL A 70 -2.61 9.91 -10.06
CA VAL A 70 -1.38 9.78 -10.84
C VAL A 70 -0.45 10.97 -10.59
N ASP A 71 -0.97 12.21 -10.68
CA ASP A 71 -0.21 13.42 -10.44
C ASP A 71 0.38 13.45 -9.01
N HIS A 72 -0.41 13.06 -8.02
CA HIS A 72 0.05 12.96 -6.63
C HIS A 72 1.15 11.90 -6.43
N LEU A 73 1.05 10.74 -7.09
CA LEU A 73 2.10 9.72 -7.04
C LEU A 73 3.40 10.22 -7.66
N VAL A 74 3.31 10.89 -8.82
CA VAL A 74 4.47 11.49 -9.49
C VAL A 74 5.09 12.57 -8.62
N GLU A 75 4.29 13.44 -8.02
CA GLU A 75 4.77 14.46 -7.09
C GLU A 75 5.48 13.85 -5.87
N LEU A 76 4.87 12.82 -5.26
CA LEU A 76 5.46 12.13 -4.11
C LEU A 76 6.80 11.45 -4.45
N ALA A 77 6.90 10.89 -5.66
CA ALA A 77 8.10 10.22 -6.12
C ALA A 77 9.22 11.19 -6.52
N SER A 78 8.86 12.34 -7.08
CA SER A 78 9.82 13.30 -7.67
C SER A 78 10.43 14.27 -6.68
N ASN A 79 9.83 14.47 -5.51
CA ASN A 79 10.24 15.53 -4.60
C ASN A 79 10.78 14.98 -3.27
N ARG A 80 12.12 15.03 -3.09
CA ARG A 80 12.78 14.61 -1.85
C ARG A 80 12.63 15.60 -0.69
N GLU A 81 12.26 16.84 -0.98
CA GLU A 81 12.18 17.96 -0.03
C GLU A 81 10.74 18.27 0.42
N ILE A 82 9.79 17.39 0.09
CA ILE A 82 8.40 17.54 0.56
C ILE A 82 8.39 17.42 2.08
N ASP A 83 7.90 18.45 2.77
CA ASP A 83 7.68 18.41 4.20
C ASP A 83 6.62 17.36 4.60
N ASP A 84 6.61 16.98 5.86
CA ASP A 84 5.70 15.94 6.36
C ASP A 84 4.23 16.31 6.17
N ALA A 85 3.89 17.60 6.24
CA ALA A 85 2.55 18.09 6.03
C ALA A 85 2.08 17.86 4.58
N ARG A 86 2.92 18.19 3.60
CA ARG A 86 2.63 17.97 2.18
C ARG A 86 2.56 16.47 1.86
N ARG A 87 3.50 15.69 2.37
CA ARG A 87 3.47 14.21 2.24
C ARG A 87 2.17 13.63 2.78
N TYR A 88 1.73 14.08 3.94
CA TYR A 88 0.47 13.63 4.53
C TYR A 88 -0.73 13.99 3.65
N ARG A 89 -0.80 15.22 3.12
CA ARG A 89 -1.90 15.65 2.24
C ARG A 89 -1.97 14.85 0.95
N ILE A 90 -0.82 14.58 0.33
CA ILE A 90 -0.73 13.73 -0.87
C ILE A 90 -1.22 12.32 -0.55
N LEU A 91 -0.74 11.71 0.53
CA LEU A 91 -1.17 10.37 0.94
C LEU A 91 -2.66 10.34 1.30
N ARG A 92 -3.15 11.36 1.97
CA ARG A 92 -4.59 11.50 2.27
C ARG A 92 -5.43 11.57 0.99
N ALA A 93 -4.97 12.32 -0.01
CA ALA A 93 -5.65 12.42 -1.30
C ALA A 93 -5.62 11.08 -2.07
N LEU A 94 -4.51 10.34 -2.01
CA LEU A 94 -4.39 9.01 -2.59
C LEU A 94 -5.30 7.98 -1.91
N PHE A 95 -5.53 8.14 -0.59
CA PHE A 95 -6.36 7.21 0.21
C PHE A 95 -7.83 7.62 0.24
N ALA A 96 -8.15 8.84 -0.14
CA ALA A 96 -9.54 9.25 -0.26
C ALA A 96 -10.22 8.39 -1.35
N PRO A 97 -11.43 7.86 -1.07
CA PRO A 97 -12.16 7.14 -2.10
C PRO A 97 -12.53 8.14 -3.22
N ALA A 98 -11.76 8.14 -4.28
CA ALA A 98 -12.20 8.74 -5.51
C ALA A 98 -13.30 7.85 -6.12
N ILE A 99 -14.26 8.43 -6.81
CA ILE A 99 -15.32 7.67 -7.49
C ILE A 99 -14.65 6.65 -8.42
N GLY A 100 -14.72 5.37 -8.04
CA GLY A 100 -14.20 4.25 -8.82
C GLY A 100 -12.74 3.85 -8.59
N ALA A 101 -11.95 4.60 -7.83
CA ALA A 101 -10.55 4.22 -7.56
C ALA A 101 -10.15 4.52 -6.10
N SER A 102 -9.54 3.55 -5.43
CA SER A 102 -8.93 3.77 -4.13
C SER A 102 -7.56 3.09 -4.06
N VAL A 103 -6.51 3.87 -3.85
CA VAL A 103 -5.21 3.33 -3.43
C VAL A 103 -5.24 3.23 -1.91
N ASN A 104 -5.42 2.02 -1.40
CA ASN A 104 -5.39 1.81 0.03
C ASN A 104 -4.04 1.17 0.40
N PRO A 105 -3.26 1.77 1.31
CA PRO A 105 -1.97 1.23 1.71
C PRO A 105 -2.04 -0.18 2.29
N PHE A 106 -3.19 -0.60 2.79
CA PHE A 106 -3.37 -1.93 3.36
C PHE A 106 -3.93 -2.95 2.38
N GLN A 107 -4.11 -2.61 1.09
CA GLN A 107 -4.53 -3.59 0.08
C GLN A 107 -3.55 -4.75 -0.10
N CYS A 108 -2.26 -4.54 0.22
CA CYS A 108 -1.29 -5.63 0.30
C CYS A 108 -1.74 -6.77 1.21
N LEU A 109 -2.58 -6.49 2.22
CA LEU A 109 -3.12 -7.53 3.09
C LEU A 109 -4.04 -8.51 2.35
N LYS A 110 -4.68 -8.10 1.25
CA LYS A 110 -5.43 -9.02 0.38
C LYS A 110 -4.50 -10.04 -0.26
N GLY A 111 -3.40 -9.58 -0.84
CA GLY A 111 -2.37 -10.45 -1.44
C GLY A 111 -1.73 -11.39 -0.41
N ILE A 112 -1.47 -10.87 0.81
CA ILE A 112 -0.91 -11.66 1.92
C ILE A 112 -1.79 -12.87 2.24
N THR A 113 -3.10 -12.72 2.21
CA THR A 113 -4.01 -13.82 2.58
C THR A 113 -4.05 -14.91 1.52
N VAL A 114 -3.88 -14.54 0.25
CA VAL A 114 -3.88 -15.49 -0.86
C VAL A 114 -2.58 -16.30 -0.88
N SER A 115 -1.44 -15.63 -0.68
CA SER A 115 -0.11 -16.25 -0.77
C SER A 115 0.35 -16.93 0.53
N SER A 116 -0.24 -16.63 1.69
CA SER A 116 0.16 -17.24 2.96
C SER A 116 -0.98 -17.93 3.71
N PRO A 117 -1.07 -19.28 3.60
CA PRO A 117 -1.98 -20.08 4.42
C PRO A 117 -1.79 -19.86 5.93
N LEU A 118 -0.60 -19.41 6.34
CA LEU A 118 -0.29 -19.16 7.76
C LEU A 118 -1.12 -18.00 8.33
N LEU A 119 -1.34 -16.92 7.57
CA LEU A 119 -2.16 -15.80 8.06
C LEU A 119 -3.65 -16.06 8.03
N SER A 120 -4.11 -17.04 7.27
CA SER A 120 -5.49 -17.57 7.37
C SER A 120 -5.67 -18.49 8.58
N ASN A 121 -4.59 -18.99 9.17
CA ASN A 121 -4.65 -19.89 10.33
C ASN A 121 -4.98 -19.09 11.60
N ARG A 122 -6.08 -19.46 12.28
CA ARG A 122 -6.57 -18.81 13.50
C ARG A 122 -5.54 -18.85 14.65
N LEU A 123 -4.79 -19.95 14.80
CA LEU A 123 -3.76 -20.07 15.84
C LEU A 123 -2.60 -19.11 15.57
N PHE A 124 -2.18 -19.01 14.33
CA PHE A 124 -1.10 -18.11 13.94
C PHE A 124 -1.50 -16.63 14.14
N ARG A 125 -2.73 -16.24 13.75
CA ARG A 125 -3.25 -14.90 14.04
C ARG A 125 -3.28 -14.59 15.54
N ARG A 126 -3.71 -15.57 16.38
CA ARG A 126 -3.67 -15.43 17.83
C ARG A 126 -2.25 -15.22 18.37
N LEU A 127 -1.27 -15.97 17.87
CA LEU A 127 0.14 -15.78 18.24
C LEU A 127 0.63 -14.38 17.89
N LEU A 128 0.23 -13.84 16.75
CA LEU A 128 0.53 -12.48 16.33
C LEU A 128 -0.37 -11.45 17.03
N ARG A 129 -1.34 -11.87 17.83
CA ARG A 129 -2.38 -11.04 18.44
C ARG A 129 -3.06 -10.13 17.42
N MET A 130 -3.37 -10.67 16.25
CA MET A 130 -4.15 -10.01 15.22
C MET A 130 -5.62 -10.21 15.51
N GLU A 131 -6.33 -9.13 15.73
CA GLU A 131 -7.78 -9.12 15.89
C GLU A 131 -8.48 -9.23 14.54
N ASP A 132 -9.69 -9.76 14.53
CA ASP A 132 -10.46 -9.95 13.28
C ASP A 132 -11.04 -8.62 12.75
N LEU A 133 -11.14 -7.59 13.59
CA LEU A 133 -11.52 -6.23 13.21
C LEU A 133 -10.56 -5.21 13.83
N ILE A 134 -9.93 -4.44 12.98
CA ILE A 134 -8.91 -3.46 13.36
C ILE A 134 -9.26 -2.11 12.71
N HIS A 135 -9.23 -1.05 13.51
CA HIS A 135 -9.24 0.31 12.98
C HIS A 135 -7.81 0.85 12.92
N VAL A 136 -7.47 1.44 11.79
CA VAL A 136 -6.18 2.10 11.58
C VAL A 136 -6.42 3.55 11.24
N TYR A 137 -5.84 4.44 12.02
CA TYR A 137 -5.80 5.86 11.76
C TYR A 137 -4.40 6.25 11.32
N ILE A 138 -4.29 7.05 10.27
CA ILE A 138 -3.05 7.71 9.88
C ILE A 138 -3.16 9.15 10.39
N ARG A 139 -2.29 9.50 11.34
CA ARG A 139 -2.28 10.82 11.97
C ARG A 139 -1.76 11.88 11.02
N SER A 140 -2.41 13.04 11.05
CA SER A 140 -1.84 14.24 10.47
C SER A 140 -0.65 14.74 11.30
N PRO A 141 0.43 15.20 10.67
CA PRO A 141 1.48 15.98 11.34
C PRO A 141 1.02 17.43 11.62
N ILE A 142 -0.12 17.83 11.11
CA ILE A 142 -0.72 19.17 11.29
C ILE A 142 -1.80 19.06 12.34
N GLU A 143 -1.73 19.95 13.34
CA GLU A 143 -2.75 20.09 14.37
C GLU A 143 -4.10 20.45 13.72
N ASP A 144 -5.19 19.87 14.21
CA ASP A 144 -6.56 20.07 13.70
C ASP A 144 -6.88 19.52 12.29
N GLU A 145 -5.94 18.89 11.57
CA GLU A 145 -6.30 18.15 10.38
C GLU A 145 -6.91 16.77 10.73
N PRO A 146 -8.01 16.35 10.10
CA PRO A 146 -8.65 15.08 10.41
C PRO A 146 -7.76 13.90 10.03
N GLU A 147 -7.67 12.91 10.94
CA GLU A 147 -7.00 11.63 10.68
C GLU A 147 -7.70 10.85 9.56
N VAL A 148 -6.93 10.10 8.78
CA VAL A 148 -7.48 9.16 7.79
C VAL A 148 -7.72 7.82 8.45
N GLY A 149 -8.98 7.39 8.50
CA GLY A 149 -9.37 6.12 9.10
C GLY A 149 -9.62 5.02 8.07
N HIS A 150 -9.18 3.81 8.40
CA HIS A 150 -9.42 2.59 7.63
C HIS A 150 -9.88 1.46 8.54
N THR A 151 -10.75 0.62 8.00
CA THR A 151 -11.15 -0.63 8.65
C THR A 151 -10.48 -1.81 7.96
N LEU A 152 -9.79 -2.63 8.74
CA LEU A 152 -9.23 -3.92 8.33
C LEU A 152 -10.08 -5.01 8.98
N ALA A 153 -10.78 -5.81 8.18
CA ALA A 153 -11.63 -6.89 8.68
C ALA A 153 -11.19 -8.23 8.10
N PHE A 154 -10.98 -9.23 8.96
CA PHE A 154 -10.75 -10.60 8.52
C PHE A 154 -12.08 -11.32 8.39
N LYS A 155 -12.47 -11.69 7.17
CA LYS A 155 -13.72 -12.39 6.89
C LYS A 155 -13.45 -13.68 6.10
N GLY A 156 -13.92 -14.80 6.66
CA GLY A 156 -13.72 -16.10 6.01
C GLY A 156 -12.25 -16.50 5.97
N LYS A 157 -11.55 -16.19 4.91
CA LYS A 157 -10.13 -16.53 4.71
C LYS A 157 -9.29 -15.33 4.25
N GLU A 158 -9.86 -14.14 4.17
CA GLU A 158 -9.18 -12.96 3.59
C GLU A 158 -9.35 -11.70 4.44
N TRP A 159 -8.40 -10.79 4.28
CA TRP A 159 -8.48 -9.45 4.82
C TRP A 159 -9.21 -8.54 3.83
N LEU A 160 -10.26 -7.89 4.33
CA LEU A 160 -10.96 -6.83 3.63
C LEU A 160 -10.48 -5.49 4.19
N VAL A 161 -10.12 -4.60 3.30
CA VAL A 161 -9.68 -3.25 3.63
C VAL A 161 -10.70 -2.27 3.05
N SER A 162 -11.28 -1.45 3.90
CA SER A 162 -12.25 -0.43 3.49
C SER A 162 -11.89 0.94 4.05
N PRO A 163 -12.14 2.01 3.30
CA PRO A 163 -12.02 3.37 3.81
C PRO A 163 -13.09 3.62 4.88
N GLY A 164 -12.77 4.51 5.83
CA GLY A 164 -13.64 4.81 6.96
C GLY A 164 -13.60 3.76 8.07
N LEU A 165 -14.36 4.02 9.12
CA LEU A 165 -14.41 3.21 10.33
C LEU A 165 -15.75 2.50 10.41
N HIS A 166 -15.73 1.18 10.41
CA HIS A 166 -16.92 0.35 10.39
C HIS A 166 -16.85 -0.73 11.47
N GLY A 167 -17.92 -0.84 12.26
CA GLY A 167 -18.03 -1.83 13.33
C GLY A 167 -17.22 -1.48 14.59
N GLU A 168 -17.24 -2.36 15.58
CA GLU A 168 -16.49 -2.22 16.82
C GLU A 168 -15.15 -2.96 16.71
N PRO A 169 -14.01 -2.25 16.72
CA PRO A 169 -12.72 -2.89 16.55
C PRO A 169 -12.25 -3.59 17.81
N GLY A 170 -11.67 -4.78 17.66
CA GLY A 170 -10.91 -5.42 18.72
C GLY A 170 -9.59 -4.72 19.01
N ARG A 171 -9.12 -3.88 18.05
CA ARG A 171 -7.90 -3.09 18.19
C ARG A 171 -7.93 -1.82 17.35
N VAL A 172 -7.26 -0.79 17.88
CA VAL A 172 -7.05 0.49 17.18
C VAL A 172 -5.55 0.74 17.07
N PHE A 173 -5.10 1.12 15.88
CA PHE A 173 -3.76 1.64 15.64
C PHE A 173 -3.84 3.09 15.22
N ARG A 174 -2.93 3.92 15.76
CA ARG A 174 -2.70 5.29 15.31
C ARG A 174 -1.28 5.38 14.79
N LEU A 175 -1.14 5.47 13.48
CA LEU A 175 0.11 5.42 12.75
C LEU A 175 0.49 6.81 12.27
N THR A 176 1.79 7.09 12.25
CA THR A 176 2.32 8.15 11.39
C THR A 176 2.36 7.67 9.95
N VAL A 177 2.59 8.57 9.00
CA VAL A 177 2.84 8.22 7.60
C VAL A 177 4.00 7.24 7.47
N ASP A 178 5.09 7.49 8.21
CA ASP A 178 6.27 6.62 8.17
C ASP A 178 5.99 5.23 8.75
N ASP A 179 5.22 5.13 9.84
CA ASP A 179 4.82 3.83 10.39
C ASP A 179 3.99 3.01 9.37
N ALA A 180 3.11 3.67 8.60
CA ALA A 180 2.32 3.03 7.56
C ALA A 180 3.19 2.58 6.38
N LEU A 181 4.12 3.42 5.91
CA LEU A 181 5.07 3.08 4.85
C LEU A 181 6.02 1.95 5.29
N GLU A 182 6.50 1.97 6.54
CA GLU A 182 7.32 0.91 7.10
C GLU A 182 6.56 -0.44 7.10
N PHE A 183 5.27 -0.42 7.47
CA PHE A 183 4.42 -1.61 7.40
C PHE A 183 4.34 -2.16 5.98
N HIS A 184 4.07 -1.29 5.00
CA HIS A 184 4.01 -1.69 3.59
C HIS A 184 5.29 -2.34 3.10
N LYS A 185 6.43 -1.68 3.33
CA LYS A 185 7.74 -2.16 2.92
C LYS A 185 8.00 -3.59 3.40
N HIS A 186 7.71 -3.87 4.67
CA HIS A 186 7.94 -5.19 5.24
C HIS A 186 6.92 -6.23 4.77
N ALA A 187 5.65 -5.84 4.62
CA ALA A 187 4.60 -6.72 4.12
C ALA A 187 4.86 -7.16 2.67
N PHE A 188 5.21 -6.21 1.79
CA PHE A 188 5.54 -6.53 0.40
C PHE A 188 6.85 -7.32 0.26
N SER A 189 7.85 -7.02 1.07
CA SER A 189 9.09 -7.83 1.08
C SER A 189 8.79 -9.29 1.43
N ALA A 190 7.86 -9.54 2.37
CA ALA A 190 7.45 -10.90 2.72
C ALA A 190 6.67 -11.57 1.58
N LEU A 191 5.78 -10.83 0.90
CA LEU A 191 5.03 -11.29 -0.27
C LEU A 191 5.97 -11.70 -1.42
N LYS A 192 6.94 -10.85 -1.76
CA LYS A 192 7.92 -11.14 -2.81
C LYS A 192 8.76 -12.38 -2.54
N THR A 193 9.11 -12.60 -1.28
CA THR A 193 9.95 -13.75 -0.91
C THR A 193 9.19 -15.06 -0.99
N ASP A 194 7.86 -15.03 -0.90
CA ASP A 194 6.91 -16.16 -0.89
C ASP A 194 7.48 -17.43 -0.22
N SER A 195 8.14 -17.23 0.90
CA SER A 195 8.80 -18.28 1.65
C SER A 195 8.40 -18.25 3.11
N ASN A 196 8.38 -19.41 3.75
CA ASN A 196 8.14 -19.50 5.20
C ASN A 196 9.10 -18.62 6.01
N ILE A 197 10.34 -18.44 5.54
CA ILE A 197 11.36 -17.60 6.17
C ILE A 197 10.96 -16.12 6.08
N GLY A 198 10.48 -15.67 4.92
CA GLY A 198 9.99 -14.30 4.72
C GLY A 198 8.85 -13.98 5.68
N TRP A 199 7.90 -14.89 5.83
CA TRP A 199 6.75 -14.73 6.75
C TRP A 199 7.15 -14.76 8.23
N ILE A 200 8.11 -15.59 8.62
CA ILE A 200 8.63 -15.60 10.00
C ILE A 200 9.35 -14.28 10.29
N THR A 201 10.11 -13.76 9.33
CA THR A 201 10.81 -12.48 9.45
C THR A 201 9.81 -11.34 9.58
N PHE A 202 8.78 -11.30 8.74
CA PHE A 202 7.68 -10.34 8.86
C PHE A 202 6.98 -10.45 10.22
N ALA A 203 6.65 -11.65 10.68
CA ALA A 203 5.98 -11.85 11.95
C ALA A 203 6.80 -11.32 13.14
N ARG A 204 8.11 -11.59 13.17
CA ARG A 204 9.03 -11.06 14.18
C ARG A 204 9.11 -9.53 14.16
N TRP A 205 9.21 -8.96 12.96
CA TRP A 205 9.22 -7.52 12.77
C TRP A 205 7.87 -6.92 13.22
N TYR A 206 6.74 -7.47 12.77
CA TYR A 206 5.40 -7.02 13.13
C TYR A 206 5.16 -6.97 14.64
N LEU A 207 5.61 -7.97 15.38
CA LEU A 207 5.47 -7.98 16.84
C LEU A 207 6.23 -6.83 17.52
N LYS A 208 7.41 -6.45 17.00
CA LYS A 208 8.20 -5.30 17.49
C LYS A 208 7.52 -3.98 17.08
N TRP A 209 7.21 -3.85 15.82
CA TRP A 209 6.54 -2.67 15.25
C TRP A 209 5.22 -2.39 15.98
N ARG A 210 4.39 -3.39 16.17
CA ARG A 210 3.12 -3.28 16.88
C ARG A 210 3.27 -2.74 18.29
N ARG A 211 4.31 -3.13 19.05
CA ARG A 211 4.57 -2.58 20.38
C ARG A 211 4.92 -1.09 20.28
N LYS A 212 5.84 -0.74 19.38
CA LYS A 212 6.26 0.64 19.12
C LYS A 212 5.07 1.56 18.83
N VAL A 213 4.11 1.13 17.97
CA VAL A 213 2.97 1.96 17.60
C VAL A 213 1.81 1.92 18.60
N SER A 214 1.74 0.93 19.49
CA SER A 214 0.73 0.84 20.56
C SER A 214 1.10 1.60 21.84
N GLU A 215 2.37 1.96 22.01
CA GLU A 215 2.90 2.70 23.17
C GLU A 215 2.86 4.23 22.96
N ARG A 216 2.47 4.69 21.77
CA ARG A 216 2.27 6.09 21.37
C ARG A 216 0.80 6.49 21.41
#